data_923bba865d43a603093711102895987a
#
_entry.id   923bba865d43a603093711102895987a
#
_cell.length_a   1.000
_cell.length_b   1.000
_cell.length_c   1.000
_cell.angle_alpha   90.00
_cell.angle_beta   90.00
_cell.angle_gamma   90.00
#
_symmetry.space_group_name_H-M   'P 1'
#
loop_
_entity.id
_entity.type
_entity.pdbx_description
1 polymer ?
#
loop_
_entity_poly.entity_id
_entity_poly.type
_entity_poly.pdbx_seq_one_letter_code
_entity_poly.pdbx_strand_id
1 'polypeptide(L)'
;MLDLYIEPDLKDISSTDFYKVKQLIEIGEKAALDNIDLIRKLSDPVKYAEIEEKRKKFRAEWKDSYSFKNIEILGNKKFNDEYFNRFIPKNMENMKISNIKEIINKIYQNGSFSNVFYEIKDDTLVINVEEKPSNYLVMTGNINNEDLVAISIGFQGDKLIENTDIRYSINGVVNEEYGINGRASVAIGENSKKVLTTDFLIKKDIIRNQNNINGNDEFSNKIFRVGVGLGTEIRKNFILGVGGGYQRVLFVDNLDTTEDEKINFPYFSLIGYYDSRDSLVSPTKGTYIKLNYIGSRSSDANFDTVNLEAEYNKKVTKNLTITPSIRYVTTDGDNIPEIYFPKLGGYRTSDYSFEFRGVPASKYRGKSLLIGDLKFQYNMTDYAFADFIFSNASISEDPFSIGNKNKQSYSTGIGVKTPIGPAFMGLSKTNGEDLTYFFNLGYDVYSE
;
A
#
# COMPACT_ATOMS: atom_id res chain seq x y z
N MET A 1 38.30 7.70 25.68
CA MET A 1 39.27 8.63 25.08
C MET A 1 39.34 8.24 23.61
N LEU A 2 39.19 9.17 22.68
CA LEU A 2 39.33 8.86 21.24
C LEU A 2 40.80 8.95 20.89
N ASP A 3 41.35 7.95 20.20
CA ASP A 3 42.77 7.93 19.80
C ASP A 3 43.01 8.77 18.55
N LEU A 4 42.00 8.88 17.68
CA LEU A 4 42.01 9.70 16.48
C LEU A 4 40.57 10.12 16.14
N TYR A 5 40.39 11.39 15.81
CA TYR A 5 39.16 11.92 15.28
C TYR A 5 39.40 12.45 13.84
N ILE A 6 38.62 11.96 12.88
CA ILE A 6 38.69 12.41 11.50
C ILE A 6 37.31 12.97 11.14
N GLU A 7 37.30 14.24 10.77
CA GLU A 7 36.09 14.95 10.35
C GLU A 7 36.16 15.20 8.85
N PRO A 8 35.34 14.49 8.05
CA PRO A 8 35.24 14.76 6.63
C PRO A 8 34.56 16.11 6.38
N ASP A 9 35.11 16.91 5.47
CA ASP A 9 34.49 18.18 5.05
C ASP A 9 33.29 17.92 4.16
N LEU A 10 32.11 17.84 4.75
CA LEU A 10 30.86 17.54 4.05
C LEU A 10 30.29 18.73 3.27
N LYS A 11 30.87 19.96 3.44
CA LYS A 11 30.40 21.19 2.80
C LYS A 11 28.87 21.37 2.94
N ASP A 12 28.18 21.46 1.80
CA ASP A 12 26.75 21.68 1.69
C ASP A 12 25.93 20.37 1.63
N ILE A 13 26.48 19.23 2.09
CA ILE A 13 25.77 17.95 2.08
C ILE A 13 24.98 17.78 3.37
N SER A 14 23.66 17.75 3.24
CA SER A 14 22.73 17.50 4.34
C SER A 14 22.54 16.00 4.62
N SER A 15 22.13 15.66 5.84
CA SER A 15 21.74 14.30 6.22
C SER A 15 20.59 13.70 5.40
N THR A 16 19.88 14.53 4.63
CA THR A 16 18.79 14.13 3.71
C THR A 16 19.24 13.90 2.27
N ASP A 17 20.51 14.20 1.94
CA ASP A 17 21.05 14.08 0.58
C ASP A 17 21.46 12.64 0.22
N PHE A 18 20.58 11.69 0.38
CA PHE A 18 20.83 10.25 0.11
C PHE A 18 21.33 9.95 -1.30
N TYR A 19 21.06 10.83 -2.27
CA TYR A 19 21.53 10.69 -3.66
C TYR A 19 23.02 10.98 -3.83
N LYS A 20 23.66 11.63 -2.85
CA LYS A 20 25.10 11.99 -2.87
C LYS A 20 26.01 10.91 -2.25
N VAL A 21 25.52 9.68 -2.08
CA VAL A 21 26.27 8.59 -1.40
C VAL A 21 27.67 8.36 -2.01
N LYS A 22 27.82 8.40 -3.33
CA LYS A 22 29.14 8.26 -3.97
C LYS A 22 30.08 9.39 -3.56
N GLN A 23 29.61 10.63 -3.58
CA GLN A 23 30.38 11.79 -3.18
C GLN A 23 30.77 11.74 -1.69
N LEU A 24 29.86 11.26 -0.84
CA LEU A 24 30.14 11.05 0.60
C LEU A 24 31.23 9.99 0.83
N ILE A 25 31.22 8.90 0.05
CA ILE A 25 32.27 7.86 0.11
C ILE A 25 33.62 8.46 -0.31
N GLU A 26 33.68 9.21 -1.42
CA GLU A 26 34.90 9.87 -1.92
C GLU A 26 35.46 10.88 -0.92
N ILE A 27 34.59 11.69 -0.28
CA ILE A 27 34.97 12.66 0.75
C ILE A 27 35.52 11.92 1.99
N GLY A 28 34.87 10.85 2.43
CA GLY A 28 35.31 10.05 3.56
C GLY A 28 36.65 9.35 3.28
N GLU A 29 36.81 8.77 2.09
CA GLU A 29 38.07 8.16 1.65
C GLU A 29 39.21 9.17 1.60
N LYS A 30 38.96 10.35 1.03
CA LYS A 30 39.93 11.44 1.00
C LYS A 30 40.35 11.86 2.43
N ALA A 31 39.38 12.09 3.31
CA ALA A 31 39.65 12.47 4.69
C ALA A 31 40.50 11.39 5.43
N ALA A 32 40.24 10.11 5.17
CA ALA A 32 41.03 9.01 5.71
C ALA A 32 42.45 8.98 5.12
N LEU A 33 42.60 9.18 3.80
CA LEU A 33 43.92 9.23 3.13
C LEU A 33 44.75 10.42 3.56
N ASP A 34 44.15 11.59 3.75
CA ASP A 34 44.83 12.80 4.25
C ASP A 34 45.37 12.59 5.70
N ASN A 35 44.81 11.64 6.45
CA ASN A 35 45.21 11.28 7.81
C ASN A 35 45.94 9.93 7.87
N ILE A 36 46.39 9.37 6.75
CA ILE A 36 46.89 8.00 6.64
C ILE A 36 48.09 7.74 7.58
N ASP A 37 48.98 8.71 7.78
CA ASP A 37 50.14 8.55 8.63
C ASP A 37 49.78 8.49 10.12
N LEU A 38 48.72 9.19 10.53
CA LEU A 38 48.17 9.06 11.88
C LEU A 38 47.48 7.71 12.08
N ILE A 39 46.70 7.28 11.10
CA ILE A 39 46.05 5.97 11.11
C ILE A 39 47.11 4.85 11.20
N ARG A 40 48.19 4.96 10.43
CA ARG A 40 49.30 3.98 10.47
C ARG A 40 49.97 3.89 11.82
N LYS A 41 50.12 5.01 12.51
CA LYS A 41 50.70 5.00 13.90
C LYS A 41 49.82 4.28 14.90
N LEU A 42 48.51 4.24 14.69
CA LEU A 42 47.53 3.54 15.50
C LEU A 42 47.35 2.06 15.06
N SER A 43 47.83 1.70 13.87
CA SER A 43 47.73 0.35 13.37
C SER A 43 48.64 -0.60 14.11
N ASP A 44 48.16 -1.75 14.49
CA ASP A 44 48.94 -2.85 15.04
C ASP A 44 49.12 -3.91 13.90
N PRO A 45 50.30 -3.95 13.26
CA PRO A 45 50.56 -4.88 12.17
C PRO A 45 50.45 -6.36 12.59
N VAL A 46 50.76 -6.68 13.86
CA VAL A 46 50.68 -8.05 14.39
C VAL A 46 49.23 -8.47 14.52
N LYS A 47 48.43 -7.60 15.14
CA LYS A 47 46.97 -7.82 15.29
C LYS A 47 46.27 -7.87 13.94
N TYR A 48 46.66 -7.03 12.96
CA TYR A 48 46.13 -7.09 11.60
C TYR A 48 46.44 -8.42 10.92
N ALA A 49 47.70 -8.92 11.05
CA ALA A 49 48.10 -10.22 10.48
C ALA A 49 47.30 -11.37 11.10
N GLU A 50 47.08 -11.34 12.41
CA GLU A 50 46.25 -12.32 13.12
C GLU A 50 44.78 -12.30 12.61
N ILE A 51 44.19 -11.09 12.41
CA ILE A 51 42.85 -10.94 11.86
C ILE A 51 42.78 -11.47 10.43
N GLU A 52 43.77 -11.15 9.59
CA GLU A 52 43.80 -11.62 8.21
C GLU A 52 43.98 -13.14 8.14
N GLU A 53 44.79 -13.73 9.03
CA GLU A 53 44.93 -15.19 9.12
C GLU A 53 43.59 -15.84 9.56
N LYS A 54 42.89 -15.27 10.53
CA LYS A 54 41.54 -15.71 10.92
C LYS A 54 40.54 -15.59 9.76
N ARG A 55 40.60 -14.50 9.02
CA ARG A 55 39.75 -14.31 7.81
C ARG A 55 40.07 -15.32 6.71
N LYS A 56 41.35 -15.62 6.47
CA LYS A 56 41.77 -16.63 5.51
C LYS A 56 41.29 -18.03 5.89
N LYS A 57 41.43 -18.39 7.19
CA LYS A 57 40.91 -19.66 7.73
C LYS A 57 39.39 -19.72 7.57
N PHE A 58 38.67 -18.68 7.96
CA PHE A 58 37.23 -18.61 7.81
C PHE A 58 36.78 -18.75 6.34
N ARG A 59 37.48 -18.09 5.38
CA ARG A 59 37.20 -18.26 3.95
C ARG A 59 37.53 -19.68 3.43
N ALA A 60 38.55 -20.31 3.94
CA ALA A 60 38.93 -21.69 3.57
C ALA A 60 37.93 -22.73 4.13
N GLU A 61 37.29 -22.43 5.24
CA GLU A 61 36.27 -23.28 5.86
C GLU A 61 34.89 -23.10 5.22
N TRP A 62 34.72 -22.08 4.34
CA TRP A 62 33.46 -21.83 3.64
C TRP A 62 33.13 -22.98 2.70
N LYS A 63 32.02 -23.65 2.96
CA LYS A 63 31.51 -24.76 2.14
C LYS A 63 30.37 -24.23 1.23
N ASP A 64 30.29 -24.79 0.03
CA ASP A 64 29.17 -24.50 -0.89
C ASP A 64 27.84 -25.07 -0.39
N SER A 65 27.91 -26.11 0.45
CA SER A 65 26.77 -26.77 1.07
C SER A 65 27.07 -27.24 2.49
N TYR A 66 26.04 -27.29 3.30
CA TYR A 66 26.07 -27.68 4.70
C TYR A 66 25.02 -28.74 4.98
N SER A 67 25.31 -29.65 5.91
CA SER A 67 24.34 -30.62 6.44
C SER A 67 24.10 -30.31 7.91
N PHE A 68 22.86 -30.08 8.27
CA PHE A 68 22.47 -29.72 9.63
C PHE A 68 21.76 -30.89 10.31
N LYS A 69 22.15 -31.18 11.54
CA LYS A 69 21.44 -32.14 12.41
C LYS A 69 20.38 -31.43 13.27
N ASN A 70 20.65 -30.15 13.61
CA ASN A 70 19.83 -29.40 14.50
C ASN A 70 19.48 -28.02 13.89
N ILE A 71 18.34 -27.49 14.31
CA ILE A 71 17.94 -26.11 14.07
C ILE A 71 17.60 -25.49 15.41
N GLU A 72 18.12 -24.31 15.64
CA GLU A 72 17.83 -23.51 16.81
C GLU A 72 17.20 -22.20 16.38
N ILE A 73 16.07 -21.83 16.98
CA ILE A 73 15.40 -20.55 16.74
C ILE A 73 15.63 -19.68 17.95
N LEU A 74 16.16 -18.48 17.74
CA LEU A 74 16.44 -17.51 18.80
C LEU A 74 15.68 -16.21 18.56
N GLY A 75 15.22 -15.60 19.66
CA GLY A 75 14.51 -14.32 19.62
C GLY A 75 13.00 -14.43 19.42
N ASN A 76 12.48 -15.65 19.24
CA ASN A 76 11.06 -15.93 19.16
C ASN A 76 10.42 -15.92 20.58
N LYS A 77 9.62 -14.89 20.84
CA LYS A 77 8.91 -14.72 22.13
C LYS A 77 7.42 -15.05 22.00
N LYS A 78 6.84 -14.72 20.85
CA LYS A 78 5.40 -14.93 20.55
C LYS A 78 5.16 -16.20 19.75
N PHE A 79 6.14 -16.59 18.92
CA PHE A 79 6.06 -17.75 18.04
C PHE A 79 6.84 -18.91 18.68
N ASN A 80 6.20 -20.07 18.82
CA ASN A 80 6.90 -21.27 19.25
C ASN A 80 7.77 -21.84 18.10
N ASP A 81 8.70 -22.73 18.41
CA ASP A 81 9.61 -23.31 17.41
C ASP A 81 8.85 -24.11 16.34
N GLU A 82 7.72 -24.74 16.68
CA GLU A 82 6.86 -25.46 15.75
C GLU A 82 6.32 -24.57 14.62
N TYR A 83 6.14 -23.27 14.90
CA TYR A 83 5.73 -22.31 13.90
C TYR A 83 6.70 -22.24 12.72
N PHE A 84 8.00 -22.42 12.97
CA PHE A 84 9.04 -22.33 11.95
C PHE A 84 9.15 -23.58 11.09
N ASN A 85 8.64 -24.74 11.56
CA ASN A 85 8.68 -26.00 10.82
C ASN A 85 8.03 -25.93 9.44
N ARG A 86 7.07 -25.00 9.24
CA ARG A 86 6.41 -24.74 7.94
C ARG A 86 7.36 -24.15 6.88
N PHE A 87 8.44 -23.49 7.30
CA PHE A 87 9.39 -22.82 6.42
C PHE A 87 10.63 -23.69 6.19
N ILE A 88 10.86 -24.66 7.04
CA ILE A 88 12.07 -25.49 7.12
C ILE A 88 11.79 -26.84 6.45
N PRO A 89 12.60 -27.25 5.46
CA PRO A 89 12.46 -28.55 4.83
C PRO A 89 12.79 -29.67 5.82
N LYS A 90 12.10 -30.81 5.71
CA LYS A 90 12.35 -31.98 6.57
C LYS A 90 13.73 -32.60 6.38
N ASN A 91 14.31 -32.47 5.17
CA ASN A 91 15.66 -32.92 4.88
C ASN A 91 16.60 -31.69 4.83
N MET A 92 17.59 -31.70 5.71
CA MET A 92 18.57 -30.63 5.89
C MET A 92 20.00 -31.08 5.45
N GLU A 93 20.10 -32.16 4.70
CA GLU A 93 21.36 -32.62 4.16
C GLU A 93 21.74 -31.89 2.88
N ASN A 94 23.01 -31.59 2.74
CA ASN A 94 23.61 -30.97 1.55
C ASN A 94 22.90 -29.68 1.10
N MET A 95 22.53 -28.83 2.06
CA MET A 95 21.87 -27.56 1.80
C MET A 95 22.85 -26.51 1.28
N LYS A 96 22.60 -26.01 0.09
CA LYS A 96 23.32 -24.85 -0.45
C LYS A 96 22.95 -23.58 0.32
N ILE A 97 23.86 -22.62 0.37
CA ILE A 97 23.59 -21.30 0.97
C ILE A 97 22.36 -20.61 0.36
N SER A 98 22.10 -20.84 -0.94
CA SER A 98 20.89 -20.35 -1.59
C SER A 98 19.60 -20.89 -0.98
N ASN A 99 19.57 -22.16 -0.56
CA ASN A 99 18.41 -22.77 0.09
C ASN A 99 18.19 -22.20 1.49
N ILE A 100 19.30 -21.97 2.24
CA ILE A 100 19.21 -21.31 3.56
C ILE A 100 18.65 -19.90 3.40
N LYS A 101 19.17 -19.12 2.43
CA LYS A 101 18.65 -17.78 2.13
C LYS A 101 17.17 -17.80 1.74
N GLU A 102 16.71 -18.82 1.03
CA GLU A 102 15.31 -19.00 0.68
C GLU A 102 14.42 -19.20 1.92
N ILE A 103 14.89 -20.02 2.89
CA ILE A 103 14.20 -20.21 4.17
C ILE A 103 14.11 -18.89 4.93
N ILE A 104 15.23 -18.16 5.07
CA ILE A 104 15.26 -16.86 5.73
C ILE A 104 14.32 -15.87 5.07
N ASN A 105 14.34 -15.81 3.72
CA ASN A 105 13.43 -14.95 2.98
C ASN A 105 11.94 -15.30 3.19
N LYS A 106 11.60 -16.60 3.22
CA LYS A 106 10.23 -17.06 3.49
C LYS A 106 9.77 -16.66 4.90
N ILE A 107 10.64 -16.79 5.89
CA ILE A 107 10.35 -16.35 7.26
C ILE A 107 10.15 -14.83 7.29
N TYR A 108 11.05 -14.07 6.67
CA TYR A 108 10.97 -12.61 6.62
C TYR A 108 9.73 -12.11 5.87
N GLN A 109 9.44 -12.70 4.70
CA GLN A 109 8.27 -12.36 3.87
C GLN A 109 6.92 -12.70 4.54
N ASN A 110 6.94 -13.50 5.61
CA ASN A 110 5.74 -13.72 6.41
C ASN A 110 5.19 -12.41 7.01
N GLY A 111 6.04 -11.39 7.16
CA GLY A 111 5.65 -10.07 7.63
C GLY A 111 5.64 -9.89 9.15
N SER A 112 5.81 -10.97 9.93
CA SER A 112 5.78 -10.94 11.40
C SER A 112 7.10 -10.55 12.05
N PHE A 113 8.18 -10.51 11.27
CA PHE A 113 9.53 -10.25 11.76
C PHE A 113 10.11 -8.97 11.14
N SER A 114 10.80 -8.17 11.95
CA SER A 114 11.53 -6.98 11.52
C SER A 114 12.89 -7.35 10.94
N ASN A 115 13.54 -8.35 11.54
CA ASN A 115 14.81 -8.92 11.08
C ASN A 115 14.79 -10.43 11.17
N VAL A 116 15.44 -11.09 10.19
CA VAL A 116 15.70 -12.52 10.20
C VAL A 116 17.11 -12.75 9.63
N PHE A 117 17.99 -13.34 10.41
CA PHE A 117 19.33 -13.69 9.97
C PHE A 117 19.72 -15.08 10.49
N TYR A 118 20.76 -15.65 9.94
CA TYR A 118 21.20 -16.98 10.33
C TYR A 118 22.68 -17.01 10.67
N GLU A 119 23.05 -17.96 11.51
CA GLU A 119 24.42 -18.36 11.81
C GLU A 119 24.54 -19.86 11.63
N ILE A 120 25.73 -20.31 11.22
CA ILE A 120 26.06 -21.73 11.15
C ILE A 120 27.03 -22.01 12.27
N LYS A 121 26.62 -22.87 13.20
CA LYS A 121 27.46 -23.33 14.33
C LYS A 121 27.58 -24.85 14.23
N ASP A 122 28.74 -25.30 13.79
CA ASP A 122 29.04 -26.73 13.55
C ASP A 122 27.99 -27.39 12.62
N ASP A 123 27.15 -28.27 13.16
CA ASP A 123 26.07 -28.97 12.45
C ASP A 123 24.67 -28.42 12.81
N THR A 124 24.63 -27.21 13.38
CA THR A 124 23.41 -26.52 13.79
C THR A 124 23.19 -25.24 12.96
N LEU A 125 22.01 -25.12 12.36
CA LEU A 125 21.53 -23.87 11.77
C LEU A 125 20.81 -23.05 12.83
N VAL A 126 21.42 -21.94 13.25
CA VAL A 126 20.80 -21.00 14.19
C VAL A 126 20.10 -19.91 13.39
N ILE A 127 18.78 -19.77 13.57
CA ILE A 127 17.97 -18.74 12.94
C ILE A 127 17.59 -17.72 14.02
N ASN A 128 18.10 -16.51 13.88
CA ASN A 128 17.77 -15.41 14.77
C ASN A 128 16.65 -14.57 14.17
N VAL A 129 15.60 -14.38 14.94
CA VAL A 129 14.44 -13.58 14.54
C VAL A 129 14.23 -12.43 15.51
N GLU A 130 13.85 -11.29 14.96
CA GLU A 130 13.37 -10.14 15.71
C GLU A 130 11.90 -9.92 15.37
N GLU A 131 11.02 -10.16 16.31
CA GLU A 131 9.57 -10.04 16.12
C GLU A 131 9.14 -8.58 16.06
N LYS A 132 8.26 -8.26 15.10
CA LYS A 132 7.64 -6.94 15.05
C LYS A 132 6.79 -6.67 16.30
N PRO A 133 6.66 -5.41 16.73
CA PRO A 133 5.66 -5.04 17.73
C PRO A 133 4.29 -5.54 17.31
N SER A 134 3.51 -6.07 18.26
CA SER A 134 2.14 -6.51 17.98
C SER A 134 1.19 -5.34 17.78
N ASN A 135 1.55 -4.18 18.29
CA ASN A 135 0.73 -2.97 18.25
C ASN A 135 1.60 -1.79 17.86
N TYR A 136 1.11 -0.94 16.98
CA TYR A 136 1.80 0.27 16.56
C TYR A 136 0.81 1.38 16.22
N LEU A 137 1.25 2.61 16.44
CA LEU A 137 0.56 3.79 15.93
C LEU A 137 1.05 4.06 14.51
N VAL A 138 0.11 4.32 13.63
CA VAL A 138 0.38 4.75 12.25
C VAL A 138 -0.08 6.18 12.13
N MET A 139 0.79 7.03 11.62
CA MET A 139 0.44 8.39 11.26
C MET A 139 0.78 8.57 9.78
N THR A 140 -0.21 8.94 8.99
CA THR A 140 -0.05 9.24 7.58
C THR A 140 -0.58 10.62 7.28
N GLY A 141 -0.08 11.24 6.25
CA GLY A 141 -0.56 12.55 5.81
C GLY A 141 -0.47 12.65 4.30
N ASN A 142 -1.35 13.46 3.76
CA ASN A 142 -1.38 13.79 2.35
C ASN A 142 -1.57 15.29 2.18
N ILE A 143 -0.80 15.87 1.26
CA ILE A 143 -0.93 17.27 0.85
C ILE A 143 -1.12 17.26 -0.65
N ASN A 144 -2.24 17.76 -1.13
CA ASN A 144 -2.53 17.86 -2.55
C ASN A 144 -3.33 19.12 -2.86
N ASN A 145 -3.52 19.43 -4.12
CA ASN A 145 -4.21 20.64 -4.56
C ASN A 145 -5.73 20.54 -4.57
N GLU A 146 -6.29 19.41 -4.17
CA GLU A 146 -7.76 19.24 -4.03
C GLU A 146 -8.19 19.32 -2.56
N ASP A 147 -7.54 18.53 -1.69
CA ASP A 147 -7.89 18.38 -0.28
C ASP A 147 -7.06 19.30 0.64
N LEU A 148 -6.06 20.02 0.08
CA LEU A 148 -5.06 20.79 0.81
C LEU A 148 -4.24 19.89 1.74
N VAL A 149 -4.74 19.56 2.91
CA VAL A 149 -4.09 18.72 3.91
C VAL A 149 -5.07 17.70 4.45
N ALA A 150 -4.72 16.42 4.40
CA ALA A 150 -5.42 15.34 5.08
C ALA A 150 -4.45 14.60 6.01
N ILE A 151 -4.87 14.33 7.25
CA ILE A 151 -4.08 13.60 8.24
C ILE A 151 -4.87 12.40 8.70
N SER A 152 -4.23 11.24 8.73
CA SER A 152 -4.77 10.04 9.36
C SER A 152 -3.91 9.61 10.53
N ILE A 153 -4.55 9.27 11.63
CA ILE A 153 -3.92 8.66 12.79
C ILE A 153 -4.64 7.34 13.05
N GLY A 154 -3.87 6.27 13.11
CA GLY A 154 -4.40 4.93 13.30
C GLY A 154 -3.65 4.16 14.39
N PHE A 155 -4.38 3.23 14.99
CA PHE A 155 -3.83 2.20 15.85
C PHE A 155 -4.09 0.85 15.18
N GLN A 156 -3.03 0.08 14.98
CA GLN A 156 -3.10 -1.22 14.33
C GLN A 156 -2.38 -2.26 15.17
N GLY A 157 -2.86 -3.47 15.10
CA GLY A 157 -2.21 -4.58 15.76
C GLY A 157 -2.50 -5.91 15.11
N ASP A 158 -1.56 -6.84 15.37
CA ASP A 158 -1.70 -8.23 14.99
C ASP A 158 -1.24 -9.14 16.13
N LYS A 159 -1.89 -10.28 16.29
CA LYS A 159 -1.53 -11.31 17.24
C LYS A 159 -1.70 -12.66 16.59
N LEU A 160 -0.62 -13.42 16.54
CA LEU A 160 -0.67 -14.81 16.13
C LEU A 160 -0.75 -15.70 17.39
N ILE A 161 -1.72 -16.61 17.43
CA ILE A 161 -1.88 -17.63 18.45
C ILE A 161 -2.01 -18.95 17.72
N GLU A 162 -0.97 -19.78 17.78
CA GLU A 162 -0.90 -21.05 17.02
C GLU A 162 -1.15 -20.83 15.52
N ASN A 163 -2.28 -21.30 14.98
CA ASN A 163 -2.69 -21.17 13.59
C ASN A 163 -3.76 -20.07 13.38
N THR A 164 -3.98 -19.23 14.40
CA THR A 164 -4.97 -18.15 14.38
C THR A 164 -4.29 -16.81 14.33
N ASP A 165 -4.54 -16.06 13.27
CA ASP A 165 -4.03 -14.70 13.03
C ASP A 165 -5.16 -13.71 13.35
N ILE A 166 -4.96 -12.88 14.36
CA ILE A 166 -5.91 -11.85 14.79
C ILE A 166 -5.33 -10.51 14.39
N ARG A 167 -6.06 -9.76 13.57
CA ARG A 167 -5.68 -8.40 13.16
C ARG A 167 -6.77 -7.42 13.52
N TYR A 168 -6.38 -6.22 13.91
CA TYR A 168 -7.30 -5.14 14.20
C TYR A 168 -6.69 -3.79 13.86
N SER A 169 -7.54 -2.86 13.47
CA SER A 169 -7.17 -1.48 13.18
C SER A 169 -8.31 -0.53 13.54
N ILE A 170 -7.94 0.67 13.97
CA ILE A 170 -8.82 1.82 14.08
C ILE A 170 -8.07 2.99 13.49
N ASN A 171 -8.67 3.69 12.53
CA ASN A 171 -8.07 4.83 11.86
C ASN A 171 -9.03 6.01 11.91
N GLY A 172 -8.52 7.18 12.26
CA GLY A 172 -9.22 8.45 12.17
C GLY A 172 -8.61 9.31 11.08
N VAL A 173 -9.43 9.86 10.21
CA VAL A 173 -9.03 10.82 9.17
C VAL A 173 -9.61 12.18 9.50
N VAL A 174 -8.79 13.21 9.41
CA VAL A 174 -9.17 14.60 9.64
C VAL A 174 -8.80 15.44 8.44
N ASN A 175 -9.83 16.02 7.87
CA ASN A 175 -9.80 16.95 6.75
C ASN A 175 -11.19 17.65 6.75
N GLU A 176 -11.59 18.36 5.71
CA GLU A 176 -12.98 18.82 5.49
C GLU A 176 -13.96 17.63 5.54
N GLU A 177 -13.54 16.48 5.01
CA GLU A 177 -14.17 15.19 5.22
C GLU A 177 -13.47 14.47 6.37
N TYR A 178 -14.18 14.16 7.41
CA TYR A 178 -13.64 13.45 8.56
C TYR A 178 -14.28 12.08 8.73
N GLY A 179 -13.55 11.17 9.31
CA GLY A 179 -14.08 9.84 9.54
C GLY A 179 -13.29 9.02 10.52
N ILE A 180 -13.93 7.99 11.03
CA ILE A 180 -13.31 6.94 11.84
C ILE A 180 -13.77 5.61 11.24
N ASN A 181 -12.81 4.74 10.95
CA ASN A 181 -13.08 3.37 10.57
C ASN A 181 -12.35 2.41 11.51
N GLY A 182 -12.90 1.23 11.68
CA GLY A 182 -12.25 0.16 12.42
C GLY A 182 -12.58 -1.19 11.80
N ARG A 183 -11.61 -2.09 11.88
CA ARG A 183 -11.74 -3.46 11.39
C ARG A 183 -11.09 -4.42 12.39
N ALA A 184 -11.71 -5.53 12.62
CA ALA A 184 -11.10 -6.67 13.30
C ALA A 184 -11.30 -7.94 12.46
N SER A 185 -10.28 -8.78 12.39
CA SER A 185 -10.35 -10.05 11.67
C SER A 185 -9.65 -11.16 12.43
N VAL A 186 -10.23 -12.35 12.32
CA VAL A 186 -9.66 -13.59 12.82
C VAL A 186 -9.52 -14.55 11.65
N ALA A 187 -8.30 -14.98 11.35
CA ALA A 187 -7.99 -15.88 10.26
C ALA A 187 -7.39 -17.19 10.80
N ILE A 188 -8.03 -18.32 10.51
CA ILE A 188 -7.66 -19.64 11.02
C ILE A 188 -7.26 -20.55 9.87
N GLY A 189 -6.13 -21.25 10.01
CA GLY A 189 -5.61 -22.20 9.04
C GLY A 189 -4.20 -21.86 8.56
N GLU A 190 -3.55 -22.78 7.84
CA GLU A 190 -2.18 -22.63 7.38
C GLU A 190 -2.09 -22.15 5.93
N ASN A 191 -2.51 -22.96 4.97
CA ASN A 191 -2.41 -22.68 3.54
C ASN A 191 -3.65 -22.02 2.94
N SER A 192 -4.81 -22.26 3.57
CA SER A 192 -6.09 -21.65 3.24
C SER A 192 -6.74 -21.23 4.53
N LYS A 193 -6.67 -19.95 4.84
CA LYS A 193 -7.23 -19.42 6.07
C LYS A 193 -8.71 -19.13 5.89
N LYS A 194 -9.51 -19.55 6.88
CA LYS A 194 -10.89 -19.09 7.02
C LYS A 194 -10.88 -17.81 7.82
N VAL A 195 -11.52 -16.79 7.31
CA VAL A 195 -11.45 -15.43 7.84
C VAL A 195 -12.83 -14.98 8.27
N LEU A 196 -12.95 -14.55 9.52
CA LEU A 196 -14.09 -13.79 10.04
C LEU A 196 -13.64 -12.33 10.18
N THR A 197 -14.42 -11.39 9.66
CA THR A 197 -14.16 -9.96 9.80
C THR A 197 -15.35 -9.24 10.40
N THR A 198 -15.07 -8.18 11.14
CA THR A 198 -16.06 -7.18 11.54
C THR A 198 -15.51 -5.80 11.21
N ASP A 199 -16.33 -4.91 10.76
CA ASP A 199 -15.94 -3.54 10.46
C ASP A 199 -17.01 -2.52 10.89
N PHE A 200 -16.56 -1.30 11.13
CA PHE A 200 -17.42 -0.14 11.26
C PHE A 200 -16.83 1.06 10.55
N LEU A 201 -17.69 1.95 10.10
CA LEU A 201 -17.33 3.22 9.46
C LEU A 201 -18.28 4.31 9.95
N ILE A 202 -17.69 5.43 10.37
CA ILE A 202 -18.41 6.70 10.60
C ILE A 202 -17.67 7.73 9.76
N LYS A 203 -18.33 8.35 8.80
CA LYS A 203 -17.69 9.27 7.83
C LYS A 203 -18.63 10.40 7.48
N LYS A 204 -18.07 11.62 7.33
CA LYS A 204 -18.70 12.72 6.60
C LYS A 204 -18.02 12.80 5.23
N ASP A 205 -18.79 12.74 4.17
CA ASP A 205 -18.37 12.87 2.78
C ASP A 205 -18.99 14.12 2.18
N ILE A 206 -18.20 14.93 1.47
CA ILE A 206 -18.64 16.18 0.87
C ILE A 206 -18.75 16.01 -0.63
N ILE A 207 -19.92 16.28 -1.19
CA ILE A 207 -20.19 16.25 -2.63
C ILE A 207 -20.31 17.67 -3.13
N ARG A 208 -19.38 18.11 -3.97
CA ARG A 208 -19.42 19.41 -4.62
C ARG A 208 -20.01 19.28 -6.02
N ASN A 209 -21.22 19.78 -6.22
CA ASN A 209 -21.85 19.79 -7.54
C ASN A 209 -21.48 21.07 -8.30
N GLN A 210 -20.57 20.96 -9.27
CA GLN A 210 -20.10 22.09 -10.07
C GLN A 210 -20.98 22.40 -11.29
N ASN A 211 -22.09 21.69 -11.49
CA ASN A 211 -22.91 21.81 -12.70
C ASN A 211 -24.04 22.84 -12.61
N ASN A 212 -24.27 23.50 -11.47
CA ASN A 212 -25.28 24.52 -11.35
C ASN A 212 -24.74 25.91 -11.70
N ILE A 213 -25.43 26.58 -12.63
CA ILE A 213 -25.12 27.93 -13.14
C ILE A 213 -25.20 29.00 -12.02
N ASN A 214 -25.81 28.68 -10.88
CA ASN A 214 -26.13 29.65 -9.80
C ASN A 214 -25.26 29.49 -8.53
N GLY A 215 -24.29 28.63 -8.50
CA GLY A 215 -23.40 28.45 -7.33
C GLY A 215 -22.92 27.02 -7.15
N ASN A 216 -21.89 26.88 -6.35
CA ASN A 216 -21.39 25.57 -5.91
C ASN A 216 -22.37 25.02 -4.87
N ASP A 217 -23.30 24.15 -5.27
CA ASP A 217 -24.13 23.42 -4.32
C ASP A 217 -23.22 22.37 -3.63
N GLU A 218 -23.06 22.53 -2.35
CA GLU A 218 -22.29 21.61 -1.51
C GLU A 218 -23.23 20.77 -0.66
N PHE A 219 -23.25 19.46 -0.89
CA PHE A 219 -24.00 18.49 -0.12
C PHE A 219 -23.04 17.69 0.75
N SER A 220 -23.49 17.23 1.90
CA SER A 220 -22.71 16.31 2.71
C SER A 220 -23.50 15.05 3.06
N ASN A 221 -22.85 13.88 2.97
CA ASN A 221 -23.38 12.63 3.49
C ASN A 221 -22.69 12.28 4.81
N LYS A 222 -23.47 12.00 5.85
CA LYS A 222 -22.95 11.35 7.06
C LYS A 222 -23.30 9.88 6.97
N ILE A 223 -22.28 9.04 6.97
CA ILE A 223 -22.38 7.60 6.78
C ILE A 223 -22.03 6.92 8.10
N PHE A 224 -22.88 6.00 8.51
CA PHE A 224 -22.62 5.05 9.57
C PHE A 224 -22.83 3.65 9.01
N ARG A 225 -21.80 2.78 9.10
CA ARG A 225 -21.84 1.39 8.60
C ARG A 225 -21.28 0.47 9.67
N VAL A 226 -21.91 -0.67 9.85
CA VAL A 226 -21.35 -1.81 10.59
C VAL A 226 -21.52 -3.06 9.74
N GLY A 227 -20.52 -3.91 9.75
CA GLY A 227 -20.48 -5.09 8.91
C GLY A 227 -19.85 -6.30 9.58
N VAL A 228 -20.21 -7.47 9.06
CA VAL A 228 -19.58 -8.74 9.36
C VAL A 228 -19.38 -9.50 8.05
N GLY A 229 -18.24 -10.16 7.92
CA GLY A 229 -17.89 -10.92 6.72
C GLY A 229 -17.24 -12.25 7.06
N LEU A 230 -17.47 -13.20 6.18
CA LEU A 230 -16.83 -14.52 6.18
C LEU A 230 -16.09 -14.69 4.87
N GLY A 231 -14.88 -15.21 4.93
CA GLY A 231 -14.08 -15.37 3.72
C GLY A 231 -13.05 -16.49 3.81
N THR A 232 -12.33 -16.62 2.73
CA THR A 232 -11.15 -17.48 2.66
C THR A 232 -10.00 -16.74 2.02
N GLU A 233 -8.82 -16.82 2.64
CA GLU A 233 -7.55 -16.34 2.12
C GLU A 233 -6.75 -17.54 1.63
N ILE A 234 -6.40 -17.57 0.35
CA ILE A 234 -5.62 -18.63 -0.28
C ILE A 234 -4.27 -18.05 -0.68
N ARG A 235 -3.17 -18.63 -0.14
CA ARG A 235 -1.78 -18.25 -0.45
C ARG A 235 -1.47 -16.75 -0.29
N LYS A 236 -2.14 -16.04 0.62
CA LYS A 236 -2.00 -14.60 0.90
C LYS A 236 -2.32 -13.64 -0.27
N ASN A 237 -2.51 -14.15 -1.46
CA ASN A 237 -2.69 -13.33 -2.67
C ASN A 237 -4.13 -13.32 -3.15
N PHE A 238 -4.95 -14.25 -2.70
CA PHE A 238 -6.31 -14.42 -3.18
C PHE A 238 -7.27 -14.49 -2.00
N ILE A 239 -8.26 -13.61 -1.99
CA ILE A 239 -9.32 -13.54 -0.97
C ILE A 239 -10.66 -13.62 -1.67
N LEU A 240 -11.52 -14.45 -1.13
CA LEU A 240 -12.95 -14.48 -1.46
C LEU A 240 -13.73 -14.34 -0.18
N GLY A 241 -14.77 -13.51 -0.19
CA GLY A 241 -15.58 -13.28 0.97
C GLY A 241 -17.01 -12.90 0.65
N VAL A 242 -17.89 -13.17 1.62
CA VAL A 242 -19.27 -12.73 1.65
C VAL A 242 -19.48 -11.96 2.95
N GLY A 243 -20.31 -10.95 2.91
CA GLY A 243 -20.56 -10.13 4.08
C GLY A 243 -21.94 -9.50 4.05
N GLY A 244 -22.24 -8.81 5.11
CA GLY A 244 -23.44 -8.02 5.23
C GLY A 244 -23.42 -7.19 6.48
N GLY A 245 -24.36 -6.29 6.57
CA GLY A 245 -24.41 -5.39 7.70
C GLY A 245 -25.58 -4.42 7.61
N TYR A 246 -25.42 -3.32 8.30
CA TYR A 246 -26.41 -2.27 8.35
C TYR A 246 -25.75 -0.92 8.10
N GLN A 247 -26.38 -0.12 7.27
CA GLN A 247 -25.90 1.20 6.92
C GLN A 247 -26.99 2.25 7.12
N ARG A 248 -26.57 3.42 7.62
CA ARG A 248 -27.34 4.65 7.70
C ARG A 248 -26.62 5.72 6.91
N VAL A 249 -27.35 6.42 6.07
CA VAL A 249 -26.90 7.61 5.34
C VAL A 249 -27.83 8.76 5.71
N LEU A 250 -27.22 9.86 6.12
CA LEU A 250 -27.91 11.14 6.32
C LEU A 250 -27.43 12.07 5.24
N PHE A 251 -28.32 12.48 4.36
CA PHE A 251 -28.06 13.48 3.35
C PHE A 251 -28.37 14.86 3.94
N VAL A 252 -27.41 15.75 3.95
CA VAL A 252 -27.51 17.11 4.49
C VAL A 252 -27.28 18.08 3.34
N ASP A 253 -28.31 18.81 2.98
CA ASP A 253 -28.20 19.95 2.07
C ASP A 253 -27.78 21.20 2.87
N ASN A 254 -26.59 21.73 2.60
CA ASN A 254 -26.08 22.89 3.33
C ASN A 254 -26.77 24.20 2.93
N LEU A 255 -27.59 24.21 1.88
CA LEU A 255 -28.24 25.38 1.31
C LEU A 255 -29.73 25.51 1.69
N ASP A 256 -30.38 24.40 2.03
CA ASP A 256 -31.80 24.38 2.34
C ASP A 256 -32.04 23.90 3.80
N THR A 257 -32.93 24.57 4.49
CA THR A 257 -33.38 24.24 5.86
C THR A 257 -34.45 23.15 5.90
N THR A 258 -34.66 22.45 4.78
CA THR A 258 -35.55 21.28 4.72
C THR A 258 -34.97 20.11 5.48
N GLU A 259 -35.82 19.22 5.99
CA GLU A 259 -35.44 18.09 6.83
C GLU A 259 -34.39 17.22 6.14
N ASP A 260 -33.30 16.88 6.87
CA ASP A 260 -32.27 15.96 6.46
C ASP A 260 -32.89 14.62 6.02
N GLU A 261 -32.66 14.19 4.80
CA GLU A 261 -33.11 12.88 4.32
C GLU A 261 -32.29 11.77 4.97
N LYS A 262 -33.00 10.84 5.61
CA LYS A 262 -32.37 9.72 6.33
C LYS A 262 -32.76 8.41 5.73
N ILE A 263 -31.77 7.65 5.26
CA ILE A 263 -31.93 6.34 4.67
C ILE A 263 -31.24 5.29 5.58
N ASN A 264 -31.97 4.22 5.94
CA ASN A 264 -31.44 3.13 6.74
C ASN A 264 -31.71 1.81 6.05
N PHE A 265 -30.69 0.99 5.88
CA PHE A 265 -30.87 -0.27 5.16
C PHE A 265 -29.88 -1.34 5.57
N PRO A 266 -30.30 -2.61 5.57
CA PRO A 266 -29.40 -3.74 5.58
C PRO A 266 -28.73 -3.88 4.20
N TYR A 267 -27.49 -4.31 4.18
CA TYR A 267 -26.77 -4.62 2.93
C TYR A 267 -26.14 -6.01 2.99
N PHE A 268 -25.89 -6.56 1.81
CA PHE A 268 -25.05 -7.73 1.63
C PHE A 268 -23.96 -7.43 0.62
N SER A 269 -22.83 -8.14 0.73
CA SER A 269 -21.66 -7.88 -0.11
C SER A 269 -20.94 -9.17 -0.47
N LEU A 270 -20.28 -9.13 -1.65
CA LEU A 270 -19.32 -10.15 -2.10
C LEU A 270 -18.02 -9.44 -2.42
N ILE A 271 -16.90 -10.01 -2.03
CA ILE A 271 -15.58 -9.51 -2.35
C ILE A 271 -14.72 -10.61 -2.95
N GLY A 272 -14.06 -10.31 -4.06
CA GLY A 272 -12.99 -11.10 -4.64
C GLY A 272 -11.76 -10.22 -4.80
N TYR A 273 -10.61 -10.68 -4.34
CA TYR A 273 -9.40 -9.90 -4.36
C TYR A 273 -8.22 -10.78 -4.72
N TYR A 274 -7.41 -10.35 -5.69
CA TYR A 274 -6.14 -10.98 -6.03
C TYR A 274 -5.07 -9.91 -6.21
N ASP A 275 -3.95 -10.05 -5.50
CA ASP A 275 -2.83 -9.13 -5.63
C ASP A 275 -1.51 -9.90 -5.63
N SER A 276 -0.77 -9.79 -6.71
CA SER A 276 0.57 -10.34 -6.89
C SER A 276 1.62 -9.28 -7.23
N ARG A 277 1.29 -8.00 -7.03
CA ARG A 277 2.21 -6.90 -7.29
C ARG A 277 3.44 -6.96 -6.38
N ASP A 278 4.58 -6.57 -6.92
CA ASP A 278 5.85 -6.51 -6.19
C ASP A 278 5.96 -5.30 -5.25
N SER A 279 5.10 -4.29 -5.43
CA SER A 279 5.02 -3.09 -4.59
C SER A 279 3.61 -2.52 -4.64
N LEU A 280 3.13 -1.95 -3.54
CA LEU A 280 1.84 -1.25 -3.50
C LEU A 280 1.94 0.18 -4.06
N VAL A 281 3.06 0.86 -3.85
CA VAL A 281 3.23 2.28 -4.21
C VAL A 281 3.69 2.48 -5.66
N SER A 282 4.57 1.62 -6.15
CA SER A 282 5.17 1.75 -7.49
C SER A 282 5.46 0.36 -8.04
N PRO A 283 4.42 -0.38 -8.40
CA PRO A 283 4.55 -1.74 -8.89
C PRO A 283 5.28 -1.77 -10.24
N THR A 284 6.17 -2.74 -10.40
CA THR A 284 6.86 -2.99 -11.66
C THR A 284 6.46 -4.32 -12.29
N LYS A 285 5.89 -5.23 -11.51
CA LYS A 285 5.43 -6.55 -11.94
C LYS A 285 4.21 -6.98 -11.13
N GLY A 286 3.41 -7.83 -11.74
CA GLY A 286 2.29 -8.50 -11.09
C GLY A 286 0.94 -7.97 -11.50
N THR A 287 -0.09 -8.59 -10.98
CA THR A 287 -1.49 -8.36 -11.32
C THR A 287 -2.26 -8.03 -10.06
N TYR A 288 -3.17 -7.09 -10.19
CA TYR A 288 -4.17 -6.74 -9.19
C TYR A 288 -5.55 -6.91 -9.81
N ILE A 289 -6.46 -7.58 -9.11
CA ILE A 289 -7.87 -7.71 -9.49
C ILE A 289 -8.70 -7.56 -8.23
N LYS A 290 -9.70 -6.69 -8.27
CA LYS A 290 -10.71 -6.51 -7.21
C LYS A 290 -12.09 -6.60 -7.85
N LEU A 291 -12.93 -7.44 -7.27
CA LEU A 291 -14.36 -7.50 -7.55
C LEU A 291 -15.09 -7.23 -6.25
N ASN A 292 -15.92 -6.22 -6.22
CA ASN A 292 -16.76 -5.89 -5.10
C ASN A 292 -18.22 -5.78 -5.57
N TYR A 293 -19.12 -6.45 -4.86
CA TYR A 293 -20.54 -6.34 -5.06
C TYR A 293 -21.17 -5.95 -3.74
N ILE A 294 -22.10 -5.01 -3.79
CA ILE A 294 -22.93 -4.63 -2.64
C ILE A 294 -24.37 -4.44 -3.13
N GLY A 295 -25.33 -4.88 -2.32
CA GLY A 295 -26.75 -4.73 -2.63
C GLY A 295 -27.60 -4.63 -1.39
N SER A 296 -28.79 -4.11 -1.57
CA SER A 296 -29.84 -4.03 -0.55
C SER A 296 -31.21 -4.35 -1.17
N ARG A 297 -32.10 -4.88 -0.34
CA ARG A 297 -33.50 -5.19 -0.68
C ARG A 297 -34.42 -4.69 0.43
N SER A 298 -34.35 -3.40 0.72
CA SER A 298 -35.25 -2.76 1.67
C SER A 298 -36.15 -1.73 0.99
N SER A 299 -37.17 -1.26 1.69
CA SER A 299 -38.05 -0.18 1.20
C SER A 299 -37.27 1.12 0.98
N ASP A 300 -36.29 1.38 1.85
CA ASP A 300 -35.53 2.63 1.85
C ASP A 300 -34.38 2.59 0.81
N ALA A 301 -33.86 1.38 0.48
CA ALA A 301 -32.79 1.20 -0.49
C ALA A 301 -32.92 -0.16 -1.19
N ASN A 302 -33.21 -0.13 -2.48
CA ASN A 302 -33.31 -1.32 -3.34
C ASN A 302 -32.36 -1.14 -4.52
N PHE A 303 -31.16 -1.72 -4.42
CA PHE A 303 -30.11 -1.54 -5.43
C PHE A 303 -29.10 -2.66 -5.45
N ASP A 304 -28.36 -2.71 -6.55
CA ASP A 304 -27.16 -3.53 -6.76
C ASP A 304 -26.05 -2.66 -7.29
N THR A 305 -24.86 -2.80 -6.77
CA THR A 305 -23.65 -2.14 -7.27
C THR A 305 -22.53 -3.14 -7.44
N VAL A 306 -21.91 -3.14 -8.62
CA VAL A 306 -20.74 -3.95 -8.96
C VAL A 306 -19.57 -3.02 -9.23
N ASN A 307 -18.43 -3.30 -8.62
CA ASN A 307 -17.15 -2.62 -8.89
C ASN A 307 -16.10 -3.67 -9.26
N LEU A 308 -15.55 -3.56 -10.47
CA LEU A 308 -14.46 -4.39 -10.99
C LEU A 308 -13.25 -3.50 -11.29
N GLU A 309 -12.11 -3.85 -10.73
CA GLU A 309 -10.82 -3.22 -11.01
C GLU A 309 -9.82 -4.29 -11.42
N ALA A 310 -9.05 -4.03 -12.47
CA ALA A 310 -7.96 -4.90 -12.89
C ALA A 310 -6.77 -4.06 -13.36
N GLU A 311 -5.58 -4.46 -12.95
CA GLU A 311 -4.31 -3.83 -13.28
C GLU A 311 -3.26 -4.90 -13.55
N TYR A 312 -2.44 -4.70 -14.57
CA TYR A 312 -1.32 -5.58 -14.90
C TYR A 312 -0.04 -4.78 -15.08
N ASN A 313 0.98 -5.08 -14.28
CA ASN A 313 2.26 -4.40 -14.31
C ASN A 313 3.31 -5.24 -15.02
N LYS A 314 3.93 -4.70 -16.05
CA LYS A 314 4.98 -5.36 -16.81
C LYS A 314 6.19 -4.45 -16.98
N LYS A 315 7.31 -4.88 -16.40
CA LYS A 315 8.61 -4.26 -16.66
C LYS A 315 9.08 -4.67 -18.05
N VAL A 316 9.13 -3.72 -18.98
CA VAL A 316 9.49 -3.95 -20.39
C VAL A 316 10.99 -3.80 -20.60
N THR A 317 11.59 -2.80 -19.94
CA THR A 317 13.05 -2.60 -19.94
C THR A 317 13.54 -2.48 -18.48
N LYS A 318 14.84 -2.30 -18.28
CA LYS A 318 15.39 -2.09 -16.93
C LYS A 318 14.70 -0.94 -16.19
N ASN A 319 14.29 0.11 -16.92
CA ASN A 319 13.76 1.34 -16.34
C ASN A 319 12.29 1.62 -16.69
N LEU A 320 11.70 0.94 -17.70
CA LEU A 320 10.35 1.20 -18.18
C LEU A 320 9.39 0.11 -17.73
N THR A 321 8.32 0.51 -17.07
CA THR A 321 7.15 -0.30 -16.73
C THR A 321 5.94 0.19 -17.51
N ILE A 322 5.14 -0.72 -18.05
CA ILE A 322 3.85 -0.44 -18.70
C ILE A 322 2.77 -1.08 -17.86
N THR A 323 1.74 -0.31 -17.56
CA THR A 323 0.62 -0.72 -16.71
C THR A 323 -0.70 -0.40 -17.40
N PRO A 324 -1.32 -1.33 -18.13
CA PRO A 324 -2.71 -1.24 -18.48
C PRO A 324 -3.58 -1.49 -17.25
N SER A 325 -4.66 -0.73 -17.10
CA SER A 325 -5.69 -0.96 -16.08
C SER A 325 -7.08 -0.68 -16.62
N ILE A 326 -8.06 -1.31 -16.01
CA ILE A 326 -9.48 -1.12 -16.29
C ILE A 326 -10.25 -1.08 -14.97
N ARG A 327 -11.20 -0.15 -14.89
CA ARG A 327 -12.13 -0.02 -13.77
C ARG A 327 -13.53 0.09 -14.34
N TYR A 328 -14.42 -0.75 -13.86
CA TYR A 328 -15.82 -0.74 -14.25
C TYR A 328 -16.71 -0.76 -13.04
N VAL A 329 -17.58 0.22 -12.94
CA VAL A 329 -18.59 0.29 -11.88
C VAL A 329 -19.94 0.50 -12.48
N THR A 330 -20.93 -0.21 -11.97
CA THR A 330 -22.32 -0.01 -12.34
C THR A 330 -23.21 -0.16 -11.12
N THR A 331 -24.24 0.66 -11.05
CA THR A 331 -25.30 0.59 -10.03
C THR A 331 -26.66 0.58 -10.71
N ASP A 332 -27.56 -0.26 -10.20
CA ASP A 332 -28.93 -0.40 -10.68
C ASP A 332 -29.90 -0.56 -9.52
N GLY A 333 -31.13 -0.10 -9.68
CA GLY A 333 -32.19 -0.20 -8.70
C GLY A 333 -33.14 0.98 -8.73
N ASP A 334 -34.18 0.91 -7.87
CA ASP A 334 -35.24 1.92 -7.78
C ASP A 334 -34.87 3.04 -6.78
N ASN A 335 -34.29 2.65 -5.62
CA ASN A 335 -33.91 3.56 -4.55
C ASN A 335 -32.42 3.43 -4.24
N ILE A 336 -31.57 4.00 -5.10
CA ILE A 336 -30.12 3.93 -4.98
C ILE A 336 -29.62 5.09 -4.10
N PRO A 337 -29.00 4.84 -2.94
CA PRO A 337 -28.40 5.93 -2.17
C PRO A 337 -27.31 6.64 -2.96
N GLU A 338 -27.22 7.97 -2.84
CA GLU A 338 -26.31 8.83 -3.62
C GLU A 338 -24.85 8.42 -3.56
N ILE A 339 -24.42 7.86 -2.44
CA ILE A 339 -23.05 7.41 -2.23
C ILE A 339 -22.62 6.26 -3.14
N TYR A 340 -23.57 5.51 -3.74
CA TYR A 340 -23.30 4.35 -4.61
C TYR A 340 -23.28 4.70 -6.10
N PHE A 341 -23.60 5.94 -6.48
CA PHE A 341 -23.40 6.38 -7.85
C PHE A 341 -21.90 6.58 -8.15
N PRO A 342 -21.35 5.93 -9.19
CA PRO A 342 -19.98 6.16 -9.58
C PRO A 342 -19.75 7.61 -10.01
N LYS A 343 -18.66 8.18 -9.52
CA LYS A 343 -18.23 9.55 -9.78
C LYS A 343 -16.85 9.55 -10.40
N LEU A 344 -16.60 10.45 -11.33
CA LEU A 344 -15.35 10.57 -12.06
C LEU A 344 -14.74 11.94 -11.84
N GLY A 345 -13.46 11.98 -11.54
CA GLY A 345 -12.64 13.19 -11.46
C GLY A 345 -11.84 13.28 -10.18
N GLY A 346 -10.83 14.16 -10.20
CA GLY A 346 -9.91 14.36 -9.09
C GLY A 346 -8.74 13.40 -9.07
N TYR A 347 -7.99 13.48 -7.98
CA TYR A 347 -6.83 12.62 -7.69
C TYR A 347 -7.15 11.57 -6.63
N ARG A 348 -8.27 11.72 -5.96
CA ARG A 348 -8.67 10.87 -4.87
C ARG A 348 -9.58 9.76 -5.35
N THR A 349 -9.31 8.55 -4.87
CA THR A 349 -10.21 7.40 -4.99
C THR A 349 -10.89 7.16 -3.65
N SER A 350 -12.20 7.10 -3.65
CA SER A 350 -13.01 6.55 -2.57
C SER A 350 -13.83 5.40 -3.15
N ASP A 351 -14.65 4.73 -2.35
CA ASP A 351 -15.40 3.53 -2.78
C ASP A 351 -16.06 3.64 -4.16
N TYR A 352 -16.62 4.82 -4.49
CA TYR A 352 -17.35 5.08 -5.74
C TYR A 352 -16.96 6.40 -6.39
N SER A 353 -15.84 7.02 -5.99
CA SER A 353 -15.24 8.18 -6.65
C SER A 353 -13.90 7.78 -7.22
N PHE A 354 -13.73 7.91 -8.53
CA PHE A 354 -12.59 7.37 -9.28
C PHE A 354 -11.70 8.47 -9.81
N GLU A 355 -10.39 8.32 -9.55
CA GLU A 355 -9.38 9.23 -10.08
C GLU A 355 -9.49 9.33 -11.61
N PHE A 356 -9.53 10.58 -12.09
CA PHE A 356 -9.37 10.90 -13.51
C PHE A 356 -8.71 12.26 -13.63
N ARG A 357 -7.44 12.27 -13.91
CA ARG A 357 -6.61 13.47 -13.92
C ARG A 357 -7.05 14.45 -14.98
N GLY A 358 -7.11 15.75 -14.63
CA GLY A 358 -7.55 16.82 -15.51
C GLY A 358 -9.06 17.03 -15.54
N VAL A 359 -9.77 16.39 -14.62
CA VAL A 359 -11.17 16.63 -14.33
C VAL A 359 -11.29 16.98 -12.85
N PRO A 360 -12.01 18.03 -12.47
CA PRO A 360 -12.26 18.33 -11.06
C PRO A 360 -12.89 17.18 -10.29
N ALA A 361 -12.68 17.10 -8.98
CA ALA A 361 -13.14 16.01 -8.14
C ALA A 361 -14.66 15.78 -8.29
N SER A 362 -15.04 14.53 -8.54
CA SER A 362 -16.44 14.07 -8.64
C SER A 362 -17.32 14.83 -9.64
N LYS A 363 -16.73 15.51 -10.64
CA LYS A 363 -17.46 16.37 -11.59
C LYS A 363 -18.49 15.61 -12.43
N TYR A 364 -18.20 14.38 -12.81
CA TYR A 364 -19.08 13.55 -13.62
C TYR A 364 -19.63 12.41 -12.79
N ARG A 365 -20.91 12.14 -12.95
CA ARG A 365 -21.67 11.12 -12.25
C ARG A 365 -22.56 10.36 -13.25
N GLY A 366 -22.83 9.10 -12.99
CA GLY A 366 -23.74 8.27 -13.76
C GLY A 366 -24.13 7.00 -13.01
N LYS A 367 -24.89 6.11 -13.64
CA LYS A 367 -25.18 4.76 -13.15
C LYS A 367 -24.10 3.76 -13.52
N SER A 368 -23.39 4.00 -14.63
CA SER A 368 -22.27 3.18 -15.06
C SER A 368 -21.06 4.02 -15.42
N LEU A 369 -19.88 3.54 -15.09
CA LEU A 369 -18.60 4.17 -15.36
C LEU A 369 -17.60 3.10 -15.79
N LEU A 370 -16.98 3.29 -16.94
CA LEU A 370 -15.86 2.49 -17.42
C LEU A 370 -14.64 3.40 -17.60
N ILE A 371 -13.51 3.05 -17.00
CA ILE A 371 -12.23 3.73 -17.17
C ILE A 371 -11.20 2.73 -17.66
N GLY A 372 -10.47 3.10 -18.70
CA GLY A 372 -9.30 2.37 -19.17
C GLY A 372 -8.08 3.28 -19.13
N ASP A 373 -7.00 2.84 -18.49
CA ASP A 373 -5.75 3.57 -18.41
C ASP A 373 -4.62 2.77 -19.04
N LEU A 374 -3.69 3.50 -19.66
CA LEU A 374 -2.40 2.98 -20.09
C LEU A 374 -1.30 3.87 -19.52
N LYS A 375 -0.63 3.38 -18.48
CA LYS A 375 0.45 4.09 -17.79
C LYS A 375 1.80 3.60 -18.28
N PHE A 376 2.68 4.55 -18.58
CA PHE A 376 4.09 4.35 -18.86
C PHE A 376 4.88 5.01 -17.73
N GLN A 377 5.61 4.22 -16.95
CA GLN A 377 6.44 4.72 -15.86
C GLN A 377 7.90 4.47 -16.18
N TYR A 378 8.69 5.54 -16.23
CA TYR A 378 10.13 5.48 -16.44
C TYR A 378 10.87 5.81 -15.13
N ASN A 379 11.55 4.82 -14.55
CA ASN A 379 12.36 5.00 -13.36
C ASN A 379 13.72 5.63 -13.76
N MET A 380 13.89 6.90 -13.46
CA MET A 380 15.13 7.64 -13.72
C MET A 380 16.24 7.19 -12.77
N THR A 381 15.87 6.95 -11.50
CA THR A 381 16.72 6.41 -10.43
C THR A 381 15.90 5.43 -9.59
N ASP A 382 16.47 4.88 -8.52
CA ASP A 382 15.74 4.04 -7.56
C ASP A 382 14.67 4.84 -6.78
N TYR A 383 14.81 6.16 -6.73
CA TYR A 383 13.93 7.06 -5.97
C TYR A 383 13.08 7.98 -6.85
N ALA A 384 13.50 8.26 -8.09
CA ALA A 384 12.84 9.22 -8.98
C ALA A 384 12.28 8.52 -10.21
N PHE A 385 11.06 8.91 -10.59
CA PHE A 385 10.39 8.40 -11.79
C PHE A 385 9.64 9.51 -12.53
N ALA A 386 9.40 9.28 -13.80
CA ALA A 386 8.46 10.05 -14.60
C ALA A 386 7.35 9.13 -15.08
N ASP A 387 6.12 9.64 -15.18
CA ASP A 387 5.02 8.90 -15.78
C ASP A 387 4.34 9.66 -16.92
N PHE A 388 3.72 8.87 -17.77
CA PHE A 388 2.77 9.33 -18.78
C PHE A 388 1.57 8.38 -18.73
N ILE A 389 0.36 8.94 -18.59
CA ILE A 389 -0.87 8.16 -18.53
C ILE A 389 -1.82 8.65 -19.61
N PHE A 390 -2.28 7.72 -20.41
CA PHE A 390 -3.43 7.91 -21.30
C PHE A 390 -4.64 7.26 -20.65
N SER A 391 -5.70 8.04 -20.43
CA SER A 391 -6.94 7.58 -19.81
C SER A 391 -8.13 7.82 -20.73
N ASN A 392 -9.03 6.84 -20.77
CA ASN A 392 -10.31 6.97 -21.45
C ASN A 392 -11.42 6.55 -20.49
N ALA A 393 -12.42 7.41 -20.30
CA ALA A 393 -13.57 7.11 -19.46
C ALA A 393 -14.87 7.27 -20.24
N SER A 394 -15.81 6.37 -19.99
CA SER A 394 -17.16 6.40 -20.52
C SER A 394 -18.17 6.39 -19.38
N ILE A 395 -19.13 7.32 -19.39
CA ILE A 395 -20.12 7.50 -18.34
C ILE A 395 -21.52 7.31 -18.96
N SER A 396 -22.37 6.56 -18.27
CA SER A 396 -23.76 6.30 -18.68
C SER A 396 -24.75 6.55 -17.55
N GLU A 397 -25.88 7.09 -17.87
CA GLU A 397 -27.07 7.16 -16.97
C GLU A 397 -27.83 5.82 -16.95
N ASP A 398 -27.54 4.92 -17.88
CA ASP A 398 -28.13 3.58 -17.93
C ASP A 398 -27.21 2.57 -17.22
N PRO A 399 -27.75 1.70 -16.35
CA PRO A 399 -26.99 0.63 -15.73
C PRO A 399 -26.48 -0.36 -16.76
N PHE A 400 -25.36 -1.01 -16.48
CA PHE A 400 -24.70 -2.02 -17.32
C PHE A 400 -24.37 -1.57 -18.75
N SER A 401 -24.40 -0.26 -19.02
CA SER A 401 -24.14 0.33 -20.33
C SER A 401 -22.77 0.99 -20.40
N ILE A 402 -22.18 0.97 -21.58
CA ILE A 402 -21.06 1.82 -21.95
C ILE A 402 -21.68 3.09 -22.55
N GLY A 403 -21.56 4.20 -21.84
CA GLY A 403 -22.24 5.45 -22.21
C GLY A 403 -21.60 6.17 -23.39
N ASN A 404 -22.29 7.20 -23.87
CA ASN A 404 -21.85 8.04 -24.98
C ASN A 404 -21.02 9.26 -24.53
N LYS A 405 -20.97 9.56 -23.21
CA LYS A 405 -20.18 10.66 -22.66
C LYS A 405 -18.74 10.20 -22.44
N ASN A 406 -17.90 10.34 -23.47
CA ASN A 406 -16.52 9.92 -23.42
C ASN A 406 -15.59 11.06 -23.01
N LYS A 407 -14.69 10.79 -22.06
CA LYS A 407 -13.62 11.66 -21.64
C LYS A 407 -12.27 11.00 -21.94
N GLN A 408 -11.37 11.76 -22.55
CA GLN A 408 -10.01 11.35 -22.83
C GLN A 408 -9.06 12.28 -22.13
N SER A 409 -8.09 11.74 -21.40
CA SER A 409 -7.09 12.50 -20.66
C SER A 409 -5.69 12.03 -21.01
N TYR A 410 -4.79 13.00 -21.08
CA TYR A 410 -3.35 12.80 -21.17
C TYR A 410 -2.72 13.47 -19.96
N SER A 411 -2.01 12.72 -19.15
CA SER A 411 -1.30 13.28 -18.01
C SER A 411 0.16 12.86 -18.02
N THR A 412 1.01 13.75 -17.55
CA THR A 412 2.44 13.45 -17.37
C THR A 412 2.94 14.12 -16.12
N GLY A 413 3.89 13.49 -15.46
CA GLY A 413 4.45 14.03 -14.23
C GLY A 413 5.77 13.40 -13.86
N ILE A 414 6.36 13.95 -12.81
CA ILE A 414 7.56 13.46 -12.18
C ILE A 414 7.29 13.20 -10.71
N GLY A 415 7.88 12.16 -10.18
CA GLY A 415 7.71 11.77 -8.78
C GLY A 415 9.01 11.33 -8.15
N VAL A 416 9.06 11.47 -6.83
CA VAL A 416 10.13 10.95 -5.99
C VAL A 416 9.55 10.15 -4.82
N LYS A 417 10.19 9.03 -4.50
CA LYS A 417 9.85 8.22 -3.31
C LYS A 417 10.52 8.86 -2.11
N THR A 418 9.75 9.28 -1.13
CA THR A 418 10.26 9.85 0.12
C THR A 418 9.90 8.99 1.31
N PRO A 419 10.57 9.11 2.46
CA PRO A 419 10.22 8.37 3.67
C PRO A 419 8.80 8.66 4.20
N ILE A 420 8.24 9.83 3.89
CA ILE A 420 6.89 10.26 4.30
C ILE A 420 5.82 9.99 3.24
N GLY A 421 6.18 9.24 2.18
CA GLY A 421 5.32 8.91 1.05
C GLY A 421 5.82 9.51 -0.27
N PRO A 422 5.20 9.15 -1.40
CA PRO A 422 5.59 9.68 -2.70
C PRO A 422 5.27 11.18 -2.80
N ALA A 423 6.22 11.96 -3.34
CA ALA A 423 5.96 13.31 -3.81
C ALA A 423 5.84 13.26 -5.34
N PHE A 424 4.77 13.81 -5.89
CA PHE A 424 4.46 13.73 -7.31
C PHE A 424 3.84 15.03 -7.79
N MET A 425 4.27 15.53 -8.97
CA MET A 425 3.67 16.70 -9.60
C MET A 425 3.59 16.51 -11.11
N GLY A 426 2.61 17.12 -11.73
CA GLY A 426 2.44 16.99 -13.17
C GLY A 426 1.37 17.88 -13.76
N LEU A 427 1.09 17.59 -15.01
CA LEU A 427 0.11 18.28 -15.86
C LEU A 427 -0.86 17.25 -16.41
N SER A 428 -2.10 17.67 -16.57
CA SER A 428 -3.12 16.86 -17.25
C SER A 428 -4.01 17.70 -18.15
N LYS A 429 -4.35 17.16 -19.30
CA LYS A 429 -5.30 17.75 -20.24
C LYS A 429 -6.37 16.73 -20.60
N THR A 430 -7.60 17.08 -20.31
CA THR A 430 -8.78 16.29 -20.67
C THR A 430 -9.58 17.03 -21.75
N ASN A 431 -10.20 16.29 -22.66
CA ASN A 431 -11.08 16.88 -23.67
C ASN A 431 -12.27 17.60 -23.03
N GLY A 432 -12.45 18.89 -23.38
CA GLY A 432 -13.52 19.73 -22.83
C GLY A 432 -13.22 20.28 -21.41
N GLU A 433 -12.01 20.12 -20.92
CA GLU A 433 -11.53 20.68 -19.64
C GLU A 433 -10.30 21.57 -19.88
N ASP A 434 -9.96 22.43 -18.95
CA ASP A 434 -8.74 23.23 -18.98
C ASP A 434 -7.50 22.38 -18.68
N LEU A 435 -6.30 22.93 -18.97
CA LEU A 435 -5.05 22.34 -18.53
C LEU A 435 -4.97 22.41 -17.01
N THR A 436 -4.79 21.27 -16.38
CA THR A 436 -4.77 21.17 -14.91
C THR A 436 -3.38 20.79 -14.44
N TYR A 437 -2.94 21.45 -13.38
CA TYR A 437 -1.73 21.11 -12.64
C TYR A 437 -2.13 20.27 -11.41
N PHE A 438 -1.35 19.26 -11.09
CA PHE A 438 -1.56 18.48 -9.89
C PHE A 438 -0.27 18.31 -9.10
N PHE A 439 -0.45 18.25 -7.80
CA PHE A 439 0.62 17.99 -6.84
C PHE A 439 0.08 17.06 -5.75
N ASN A 440 0.89 16.10 -5.34
CA ASN A 440 0.61 15.22 -4.23
C ASN A 440 1.89 14.93 -3.45
N LEU A 441 1.82 15.01 -2.13
CA LEU A 441 2.89 14.60 -1.21
C LEU A 441 2.29 13.75 -0.09
N GLY A 442 2.80 12.55 0.09
CA GLY A 442 2.38 11.64 1.14
C GLY A 442 1.58 10.46 0.62
N TYR A 443 1.13 9.63 1.54
CA TYR A 443 0.28 8.47 1.26
C TYR A 443 -1.18 8.88 1.22
N ASP A 444 -1.96 8.22 0.37
CA ASP A 444 -3.41 8.37 0.40
C ASP A 444 -3.95 7.90 1.76
N VAL A 445 -4.63 8.81 2.46
CA VAL A 445 -5.19 8.57 3.80
C VAL A 445 -6.59 7.96 3.75
N TYR A 446 -7.18 7.86 2.57
CA TYR A 446 -8.54 7.36 2.33
C TYR A 446 -8.57 5.95 1.72
N SER A 447 -7.42 5.42 1.31
CA SER A 447 -7.33 4.04 0.81
C SER A 447 -7.61 3.05 1.94
N GLU A 448 -8.71 2.32 1.87
CA GLU A 448 -9.11 1.24 2.79
C GLU A 448 -8.38 -0.09 2.51
#